data_1605b105bf56d583782f5ad497146cfd
#
_entry.id   1605b105bf56d583782f5ad497146cfd
#
_cell.length_a   1.000
_cell.length_b   1.000
_cell.length_c   1.000
_cell.angle_alpha   90.00
_cell.angle_beta   90.00
_cell.angle_gamma   90.00
#
_symmetry.space_group_name_H-M   'P 1'
#
loop_
_entity.id
_entity.type
_entity.pdbx_description
1 polymer ?
#
loop_
_entity_poly.entity_id
_entity_poly.type
_entity_poly.pdbx_seq_one_letter_code
_entity_poly.pdbx_strand_id
1 'polypeptide(L)'
;MVTTLDLVSFLVLLSSVCCREPQPAQENVSPIINMQLDSRKKMLSWNYIRNVSEQECVIYTPLGSPTSQPPQVTEDDTHYCIFRNHVLHRGANLTVNVTCDGNVFQELLVFANPGVEGSGAMNFSCFIYNVRFMNCSWAPGSRAPADVCYQLFWWASLHEDEVECPHYIMNSEGMHVGCHFDQLGEPQNMDNYFFLVNGTSRTAAIPFLDFVPFQAYKIEKYDPPTNITITYNRSHHIIKWDNPEIRYDLSSYVLYYELDIQRAGSSSKTKHVFQRGQDPNVYLMPSSAARVESTFRARVRYVYNDLWSEWSPTVLFGERPRPRAHAPRTRTDGWIRAGLPPPP
;
A
#
# COMPACT_ATOMS: atom_id res chain seq x y z
N MET A 1 -8.37 27.16 118.40
CA MET A 1 -8.02 28.00 117.26
C MET A 1 -7.50 27.08 116.20
N VAL A 2 -8.31 26.77 115.28
CA VAL A 2 -8.09 25.78 114.23
C VAL A 2 -8.16 26.48 112.90
N THR A 3 -7.10 26.43 112.14
CA THR A 3 -7.02 26.96 110.80
C THR A 3 -7.29 25.82 109.83
N THR A 4 -8.35 25.98 109.04
CA THR A 4 -8.75 25.07 107.97
C THR A 4 -7.86 25.28 106.76
N LEU A 5 -7.26 24.20 106.22
CA LEU A 5 -6.55 24.13 104.96
C LEU A 5 -7.61 23.77 103.85
N ASP A 6 -7.82 24.63 102.90
CA ASP A 6 -8.56 24.34 101.69
C ASP A 6 -7.71 23.56 100.67
N LEU A 7 -8.16 22.34 100.33
CA LEU A 7 -7.58 21.48 99.29
C LEU A 7 -8.17 21.85 97.95
N VAL A 8 -7.46 22.54 97.11
CA VAL A 8 -7.85 22.82 95.77
C VAL A 8 -7.43 21.61 94.91
N SER A 9 -8.46 20.83 94.49
CA SER A 9 -8.30 19.68 93.59
C SER A 9 -8.09 20.14 92.15
N PHE A 10 -6.87 20.04 91.60
CA PHE A 10 -6.61 20.26 90.17
C PHE A 10 -7.01 19.02 89.40
N LEU A 11 -8.10 19.07 88.73
CA LEU A 11 -8.50 18.07 87.67
C LEU A 11 -7.69 18.37 86.43
N VAL A 12 -6.67 17.59 86.16
CA VAL A 12 -5.91 17.59 84.92
C VAL A 12 -6.72 16.71 83.93
N LEU A 13 -7.43 17.35 83.02
CA LEU A 13 -8.00 16.72 81.85
C LEU A 13 -6.89 16.30 80.89
N LEU A 14 -6.48 15.03 80.93
CA LEU A 14 -5.66 14.38 79.91
C LEU A 14 -6.49 14.25 78.66
N SER A 15 -6.41 15.25 77.76
CA SER A 15 -6.84 15.07 76.36
C SER A 15 -5.88 14.07 75.73
N SER A 16 -6.33 12.87 75.47
CA SER A 16 -5.65 11.88 74.61
C SER A 16 -5.57 12.44 73.22
N VAL A 17 -4.46 13.07 72.89
CA VAL A 17 -4.06 13.32 71.50
C VAL A 17 -3.86 11.97 70.88
N CYS A 18 -4.84 11.48 70.12
CA CYS A 18 -4.70 10.37 69.23
C CYS A 18 -3.60 10.76 68.23
N CYS A 19 -2.38 10.34 68.45
CA CYS A 19 -1.38 10.27 67.39
C CYS A 19 -1.93 9.30 66.34
N ARG A 20 -2.59 9.84 65.33
CA ARG A 20 -2.76 9.13 64.10
C ARG A 20 -1.33 8.92 63.57
N GLU A 21 -0.87 7.69 63.64
CA GLU A 21 0.32 7.30 62.86
C GLU A 21 0.10 7.80 61.42
N PRO A 22 1.07 8.53 60.86
CA PRO A 22 0.99 8.83 59.43
C PRO A 22 0.96 7.46 58.77
N GLN A 23 -0.18 7.15 58.11
CA GLN A 23 -0.19 6.04 57.17
C GLN A 23 0.99 6.23 56.25
N PRO A 24 1.83 5.21 56.03
CA PRO A 24 2.92 5.31 55.08
C PRO A 24 2.28 5.81 53.78
N ALA A 25 2.82 6.90 53.23
CA ALA A 25 2.41 7.39 51.95
C ALA A 25 2.44 6.19 51.03
N GLN A 26 1.27 5.73 50.62
CA GLN A 26 1.14 4.62 49.70
C GLN A 26 1.93 5.05 48.50
N GLU A 27 3.13 4.51 48.32
CA GLU A 27 3.98 4.83 47.17
C GLU A 27 3.12 4.69 45.95
N ASN A 28 3.02 5.76 45.15
CA ASN A 28 2.18 5.85 43.97
C ASN A 28 2.85 5.07 42.84
N VAL A 29 3.07 3.76 43.11
CA VAL A 29 3.72 2.83 42.19
C VAL A 29 2.72 2.49 41.11
N SER A 30 3.15 2.67 39.87
CA SER A 30 2.35 2.31 38.68
C SER A 30 1.86 0.85 38.77
N PRO A 31 0.58 0.58 38.46
CA PRO A 31 0.08 -0.78 38.36
C PRO A 31 0.57 -1.53 37.12
N ILE A 32 1.17 -0.84 36.13
CA ILE A 32 1.61 -1.37 34.84
C ILE A 32 3.03 -1.92 34.98
N ILE A 33 3.24 -3.16 34.56
CA ILE A 33 4.55 -3.81 34.55
C ILE A 33 4.76 -4.57 33.23
N ASN A 34 6.03 -4.92 32.96
CA ASN A 34 6.43 -5.74 31.81
C ASN A 34 5.98 -5.15 30.45
N MET A 35 5.95 -3.83 30.35
CA MET A 35 5.56 -3.16 29.10
C MET A 35 6.63 -3.38 28.04
N GLN A 36 6.24 -3.99 26.89
CA GLN A 36 7.14 -4.33 25.80
C GLN A 36 6.45 -4.18 24.44
N LEU A 37 7.24 -3.89 23.41
CA LEU A 37 6.78 -3.76 22.04
C LEU A 37 7.38 -4.87 21.18
N ASP A 38 6.52 -5.71 20.59
CA ASP A 38 6.88 -6.51 19.43
C ASP A 38 6.72 -5.64 18.17
N SER A 39 7.85 -5.15 17.65
CA SER A 39 7.85 -4.23 16.51
C SER A 39 7.39 -4.90 15.20
N ARG A 40 7.52 -6.22 15.06
CA ARG A 40 7.09 -6.98 13.88
C ARG A 40 5.58 -7.13 13.87
N LYS A 41 4.99 -7.56 14.99
CA LYS A 41 3.54 -7.66 15.16
C LYS A 41 2.88 -6.31 15.41
N LYS A 42 3.67 -5.25 15.62
CA LYS A 42 3.21 -3.91 16.02
C LYS A 42 2.31 -3.99 17.27
N MET A 43 2.69 -4.85 18.19
CA MET A 43 1.92 -5.20 19.37
C MET A 43 2.61 -4.70 20.63
N LEU A 44 1.97 -3.78 21.33
CA LEU A 44 2.35 -3.36 22.68
C LEU A 44 1.67 -4.30 23.66
N SER A 45 2.44 -4.91 24.60
CA SER A 45 1.90 -5.81 25.64
C SER A 45 2.42 -5.43 27.02
N TRP A 46 1.63 -5.73 28.05
CA TRP A 46 1.94 -5.44 29.46
C TRP A 46 1.09 -6.28 30.40
N ASN A 47 1.43 -6.25 31.70
CA ASN A 47 0.63 -6.88 32.76
C ASN A 47 0.29 -5.84 33.84
N TYR A 48 -0.68 -6.17 34.69
CA TYR A 48 -1.04 -5.37 35.85
C TYR A 48 -0.76 -6.12 37.16
N ILE A 49 -0.32 -5.39 38.17
CA ILE A 49 -0.13 -5.91 39.56
C ILE A 49 -1.32 -5.65 40.45
N ARG A 50 -2.28 -4.83 40.01
CA ARG A 50 -3.52 -4.48 40.72
C ARG A 50 -4.65 -4.34 39.73
N ASN A 51 -5.89 -4.41 40.21
CA ASN A 51 -7.06 -4.17 39.39
C ASN A 51 -7.08 -2.73 38.89
N VAL A 52 -7.37 -2.56 37.62
CA VAL A 52 -7.43 -1.26 36.93
C VAL A 52 -8.78 -1.09 36.26
N SER A 53 -9.17 0.15 36.09
CA SER A 53 -10.34 0.57 35.30
C SER A 53 -9.90 1.60 34.25
N GLU A 54 -10.79 1.91 33.27
CA GLU A 54 -10.53 2.92 32.25
C GLU A 54 -9.16 2.76 31.56
N GLN A 55 -9.01 1.64 30.87
CA GLN A 55 -7.77 1.28 30.20
C GLN A 55 -7.74 1.80 28.78
N GLU A 56 -6.64 2.40 28.39
CA GLU A 56 -6.42 2.93 27.03
C GLU A 56 -4.95 2.78 26.65
N CYS A 57 -4.70 2.38 25.41
CA CYS A 57 -3.36 2.45 24.83
C CYS A 57 -3.33 3.42 23.66
N VAL A 58 -2.29 4.22 23.58
CA VAL A 58 -2.14 5.27 22.58
C VAL A 58 -0.79 5.14 21.88
N ILE A 59 -0.78 5.31 20.57
CA ILE A 59 0.45 5.41 19.77
C ILE A 59 0.56 6.80 19.15
N TYR A 60 1.76 7.35 19.22
CA TYR A 60 2.19 8.58 18.57
C TYR A 60 3.31 8.27 17.60
N THR A 61 3.12 8.54 16.32
CA THR A 61 4.15 8.40 15.29
C THR A 61 4.44 9.76 14.64
N PRO A 62 5.66 10.00 14.12
CA PRO A 62 6.03 11.31 13.57
C PRO A 62 5.16 11.82 12.42
N LEU A 63 4.47 10.92 11.70
CA LEU A 63 3.67 11.26 10.52
C LEU A 63 2.16 11.02 10.69
N GLY A 64 1.70 10.59 11.87
CA GLY A 64 0.31 10.24 12.08
C GLY A 64 -0.35 11.06 13.19
N SER A 65 -1.68 11.13 13.17
CA SER A 65 -2.43 11.57 14.34
C SER A 65 -2.32 10.50 15.43
N PRO A 66 -2.34 10.90 16.73
CA PRO A 66 -2.43 9.95 17.83
C PRO A 66 -3.62 9.01 17.63
N THR A 67 -3.39 7.73 17.84
CA THR A 67 -4.45 6.72 17.78
C THR A 67 -4.57 6.03 19.11
N SER A 68 -5.77 6.05 19.64
CA SER A 68 -6.14 5.44 20.90
C SER A 68 -7.07 4.25 20.67
N GLN A 69 -6.94 3.21 21.49
CA GLN A 69 -7.82 2.05 21.50
C GLN A 69 -7.85 1.37 22.86
N PRO A 70 -8.94 0.67 23.20
CA PRO A 70 -8.98 -0.18 24.40
C PRO A 70 -8.09 -1.41 24.19
N PRO A 71 -7.40 -1.92 25.24
CA PRO A 71 -6.61 -3.13 25.15
C PRO A 71 -7.49 -4.39 25.01
N GLN A 72 -6.90 -5.41 24.43
CA GLN A 72 -7.37 -6.80 24.45
C GLN A 72 -6.59 -7.57 25.52
N VAL A 73 -7.10 -8.72 25.93
CA VAL A 73 -6.51 -9.57 26.97
C VAL A 73 -6.33 -10.97 26.40
N THR A 74 -5.17 -11.57 26.64
CA THR A 74 -4.89 -12.98 26.32
C THR A 74 -5.45 -13.91 27.41
N GLU A 75 -5.44 -15.22 27.18
CA GLU A 75 -5.80 -16.23 28.16
C GLU A 75 -4.88 -16.20 29.40
N ASP A 76 -3.65 -15.72 29.27
CA ASP A 76 -2.65 -15.61 30.33
C ASP A 76 -2.68 -14.25 31.06
N ASP A 77 -3.78 -13.50 30.98
CA ASP A 77 -3.93 -12.17 31.59
C ASP A 77 -2.92 -11.12 31.10
N THR A 78 -2.32 -11.31 29.93
CA THR A 78 -1.47 -10.29 29.29
C THR A 78 -2.36 -9.35 28.48
N HIS A 79 -2.27 -8.07 28.78
CA HIS A 79 -2.98 -7.02 28.07
C HIS A 79 -2.17 -6.60 26.85
N TYR A 80 -2.84 -6.30 25.73
CA TYR A 80 -2.14 -5.87 24.51
C TYR A 80 -2.98 -4.98 23.63
N CYS A 81 -2.26 -4.17 22.81
CA CYS A 81 -2.82 -3.37 21.72
C CYS A 81 -2.03 -3.59 20.44
N ILE A 82 -2.72 -3.70 19.29
CA ILE A 82 -2.08 -3.87 17.99
C ILE A 82 -2.33 -2.63 17.12
N PHE A 83 -1.25 -2.02 16.63
CA PHE A 83 -1.27 -0.78 15.85
C PHE A 83 -1.00 -1.04 14.37
N ARG A 84 -1.82 -1.85 13.71
CA ARG A 84 -1.63 -2.35 12.32
C ARG A 84 -1.36 -1.26 11.30
N ASN A 85 -2.06 -0.14 11.41
CA ASN A 85 -2.04 0.95 10.43
C ASN A 85 -0.97 2.00 10.71
N HIS A 86 -0.01 1.69 11.58
CA HIS A 86 1.11 2.57 11.91
C HIS A 86 2.42 1.98 11.42
N VAL A 87 3.35 2.86 11.03
CA VAL A 87 4.72 2.48 10.72
C VAL A 87 5.62 2.79 11.91
N LEU A 88 6.53 1.88 12.22
CA LEU A 88 7.45 1.98 13.36
C LEU A 88 8.88 2.36 12.96
N HIS A 89 9.22 2.23 11.68
CA HIS A 89 10.59 2.52 11.21
C HIS A 89 11.06 3.96 11.47
N ARG A 90 10.15 4.89 11.73
CA ARG A 90 10.46 6.29 12.08
C ARG A 90 10.44 6.58 13.57
N GLY A 91 10.35 5.53 14.39
CA GLY A 91 10.15 5.64 15.82
C GLY A 91 8.68 5.84 16.20
N ALA A 92 8.34 5.56 17.44
CA ALA A 92 7.02 5.75 18.02
C ALA A 92 7.11 5.97 19.54
N ASN A 93 6.16 6.73 20.07
CA ASN A 93 5.89 6.82 21.50
C ASN A 93 4.58 6.07 21.76
N LEU A 94 4.62 5.08 22.64
CA LEU A 94 3.47 4.28 23.02
C LEU A 94 3.17 4.51 24.48
N THR A 95 1.92 4.82 24.81
CA THR A 95 1.50 5.04 26.19
C THR A 95 0.37 4.09 26.56
N VAL A 96 0.37 3.66 27.81
CA VAL A 96 -0.73 2.97 28.46
C VAL A 96 -1.24 3.85 29.57
N ASN A 97 -2.51 4.23 29.51
CA ASN A 97 -3.20 5.03 30.50
C ASN A 97 -4.22 4.15 31.24
N VAL A 98 -4.23 4.21 32.57
CA VAL A 98 -5.17 3.43 33.38
C VAL A 98 -5.59 4.20 34.63
N THR A 99 -6.76 3.90 35.14
CA THR A 99 -7.22 4.35 36.47
C THR A 99 -7.10 3.20 37.46
N CYS A 100 -6.44 3.43 38.58
CA CYS A 100 -6.31 2.46 39.68
C CYS A 100 -6.56 3.20 41.01
N ASP A 101 -7.49 2.69 41.82
CA ASP A 101 -7.87 3.26 43.12
C ASP A 101 -8.18 4.78 43.04
N GLY A 102 -8.80 5.23 41.94
CA GLY A 102 -9.15 6.63 41.68
C GLY A 102 -7.98 7.53 41.22
N ASN A 103 -6.77 6.98 41.06
CA ASN A 103 -5.61 7.68 40.54
C ASN A 103 -5.36 7.28 39.09
N VAL A 104 -4.92 8.25 38.27
CA VAL A 104 -4.55 8.02 36.87
C VAL A 104 -3.05 7.74 36.79
N PHE A 105 -2.70 6.64 36.14
CA PHE A 105 -1.32 6.25 35.84
C PHE A 105 -1.09 6.23 34.34
N GLN A 106 0.08 6.66 33.93
CA GLN A 106 0.52 6.63 32.55
C GLN A 106 1.94 6.07 32.46
N GLU A 107 2.13 5.04 31.65
CA GLU A 107 3.43 4.51 31.30
C GLU A 107 3.75 4.81 29.84
N LEU A 108 5.00 5.22 29.58
CA LEU A 108 5.51 5.57 28.27
C LEU A 108 6.62 4.62 27.84
N LEU A 109 6.45 4.01 26.67
CA LEU A 109 7.52 3.29 25.97
C LEU A 109 7.93 4.10 24.73
N VAL A 110 9.18 4.52 24.68
CA VAL A 110 9.77 5.20 23.52
C VAL A 110 10.46 4.14 22.66
N PHE A 111 9.97 3.95 21.46
CA PHE A 111 10.57 3.06 20.49
C PHE A 111 11.38 3.87 19.48
N ALA A 112 12.65 3.56 19.36
CA ALA A 112 13.55 4.07 18.32
C ALA A 112 13.97 2.91 17.42
N ASN A 113 13.96 3.14 16.11
CA ASN A 113 14.49 2.18 15.14
C ASN A 113 16.03 2.39 15.08
N PRO A 114 16.82 1.51 15.69
CA PRO A 114 18.25 1.75 15.82
C PRO A 114 18.99 1.59 14.49
N GLY A 115 19.98 2.40 14.25
CA GLY A 115 20.87 2.27 13.11
C GLY A 115 21.35 3.61 12.55
N VAL A 116 22.19 3.53 11.52
CA VAL A 116 22.71 4.71 10.83
C VAL A 116 21.61 5.30 9.95
N GLU A 117 21.27 6.54 10.20
CA GLU A 117 20.27 7.25 9.40
C GLU A 117 20.64 7.22 7.91
N GLY A 118 19.67 6.88 7.06
CA GLY A 118 19.84 6.77 5.61
C GLY A 118 20.53 5.49 5.13
N SER A 119 20.81 4.51 6.00
CA SER A 119 21.35 3.19 5.61
C SER A 119 20.28 2.13 5.37
N GLY A 120 19.05 2.32 5.84
CA GLY A 120 17.92 1.42 5.59
C GLY A 120 17.49 1.39 4.12
N ALA A 121 16.77 0.36 3.73
CA ALA A 121 16.20 0.24 2.37
C ALA A 121 15.25 1.40 2.06
N MET A 122 15.15 1.78 0.78
CA MET A 122 14.31 2.88 0.28
C MET A 122 13.49 2.43 -0.92
N ASN A 123 12.44 3.21 -1.26
CA ASN A 123 11.64 3.04 -2.48
C ASN A 123 11.05 1.63 -2.62
N PHE A 124 10.62 1.04 -1.52
CA PHE A 124 10.00 -0.28 -1.53
C PHE A 124 8.69 -0.29 -2.30
N SER A 125 8.52 -1.27 -3.15
CA SER A 125 7.28 -1.52 -3.87
C SER A 125 7.10 -3.00 -4.14
N CYS A 126 5.84 -3.47 -4.16
CA CYS A 126 5.47 -4.82 -4.58
C CYS A 126 4.30 -4.76 -5.55
N PHE A 127 4.27 -5.73 -6.47
CA PHE A 127 3.09 -5.97 -7.30
C PHE A 127 2.90 -7.47 -7.55
N ILE A 128 1.63 -7.87 -7.60
CA ILE A 128 1.20 -9.22 -7.97
C ILE A 128 0.97 -9.23 -9.48
N TYR A 129 1.34 -10.32 -10.17
CA TYR A 129 1.10 -10.47 -11.60
C TYR A 129 0.80 -11.93 -11.95
N ASN A 130 0.19 -12.14 -13.11
CA ASN A 130 -0.29 -13.47 -13.53
C ASN A 130 -1.03 -14.19 -12.39
N VAL A 131 -1.84 -13.44 -11.62
CA VAL A 131 -2.69 -13.94 -10.53
C VAL A 131 -1.93 -14.50 -9.31
N ARG A 132 -0.79 -15.14 -9.50
CA ARG A 132 -0.09 -15.97 -8.49
C ARG A 132 1.34 -15.60 -8.18
N PHE A 133 1.99 -14.75 -8.96
CA PHE A 133 3.37 -14.32 -8.73
C PHE A 133 3.41 -12.96 -8.06
N MET A 134 4.46 -12.69 -7.28
CA MET A 134 4.69 -11.36 -6.74
C MET A 134 6.15 -10.98 -6.86
N ASN A 135 6.41 -9.75 -7.29
CA ASN A 135 7.72 -9.13 -7.27
C ASN A 135 7.72 -7.94 -6.32
N CYS A 136 8.71 -7.91 -5.44
CA CYS A 136 9.02 -6.77 -4.60
C CYS A 136 10.38 -6.20 -4.98
N SER A 137 10.56 -4.89 -4.85
CA SER A 137 11.83 -4.22 -5.11
C SER A 137 12.07 -3.09 -4.13
N TRP A 138 13.34 -2.78 -3.90
CA TRP A 138 13.81 -1.67 -3.07
C TRP A 138 15.15 -1.16 -3.58
N ALA A 139 15.55 0.01 -3.12
CA ALA A 139 16.87 0.56 -3.35
C ALA A 139 17.67 0.57 -2.05
N PRO A 140 19.00 0.41 -2.10
CA PRO A 140 19.85 0.65 -0.96
C PRO A 140 19.72 2.08 -0.45
N GLY A 141 19.84 2.27 0.85
CA GLY A 141 19.89 3.58 1.46
C GLY A 141 21.07 4.40 0.95
N SER A 142 20.93 5.71 0.89
CA SER A 142 21.99 6.61 0.40
C SER A 142 23.27 6.57 1.21
N ARG A 143 23.20 6.08 2.45
CA ARG A 143 24.33 5.91 3.40
C ARG A 143 24.53 4.44 3.77
N ALA A 144 24.03 3.52 2.98
CA ALA A 144 24.19 2.09 3.20
C ALA A 144 25.66 1.70 3.10
N PRO A 145 26.19 0.91 4.06
CA PRO A 145 27.54 0.35 3.95
C PRO A 145 27.65 -0.59 2.73
N ALA A 146 28.85 -0.74 2.19
CA ALA A 146 29.09 -1.61 1.05
C ALA A 146 28.81 -3.10 1.33
N ASP A 147 28.85 -3.52 2.61
CA ASP A 147 28.57 -4.87 3.05
C ASP A 147 27.12 -5.09 3.53
N VAL A 148 26.23 -4.14 3.25
CA VAL A 148 24.82 -4.26 3.68
C VAL A 148 24.13 -5.42 2.97
N CYS A 149 23.41 -6.23 3.75
CA CYS A 149 22.53 -7.28 3.24
C CYS A 149 21.10 -6.97 3.68
N TYR A 150 20.20 -6.72 2.73
CA TYR A 150 18.78 -6.53 3.01
C TYR A 150 18.05 -7.85 2.91
N GLN A 151 17.09 -8.06 3.83
CA GLN A 151 16.22 -9.22 3.90
C GLN A 151 14.77 -8.76 3.94
N LEU A 152 13.93 -9.35 3.09
CA LEU A 152 12.49 -9.08 3.07
C LEU A 152 11.75 -10.20 3.79
N PHE A 153 10.90 -9.81 4.72
CA PHE A 153 9.93 -10.69 5.38
C PHE A 153 8.52 -10.23 5.03
N TRP A 154 7.61 -11.18 4.87
CA TRP A 154 6.22 -10.92 4.60
C TRP A 154 5.30 -11.92 5.30
N TRP A 155 4.05 -11.53 5.52
CA TRP A 155 2.99 -12.39 6.05
C TRP A 155 1.61 -11.86 5.59
N ALA A 156 0.63 -12.76 5.41
CA ALA A 156 -0.72 -12.41 4.96
C ALA A 156 -1.69 -12.14 6.12
N SER A 157 -1.38 -12.63 7.33
CA SER A 157 -2.20 -12.44 8.53
C SER A 157 -1.31 -12.22 9.74
N LEU A 158 -1.76 -11.41 10.71
CA LEU A 158 -1.00 -11.18 11.96
C LEU A 158 -0.83 -12.43 12.83
N HIS A 159 -1.59 -13.48 12.54
CA HIS A 159 -1.52 -14.77 13.25
C HIS A 159 -0.61 -15.77 12.55
N GLU A 160 -0.12 -15.43 11.36
CA GLU A 160 0.81 -16.26 10.61
C GLU A 160 2.24 -15.88 10.93
N ASP A 161 3.13 -16.84 10.86
CA ASP A 161 4.55 -16.60 10.98
C ASP A 161 5.06 -15.84 9.75
N GLU A 162 6.04 -14.99 9.98
CA GLU A 162 6.72 -14.28 8.89
C GLU A 162 7.48 -15.26 8.00
N VAL A 163 7.39 -15.04 6.71
CA VAL A 163 8.11 -15.82 5.69
C VAL A 163 9.18 -14.94 5.07
N GLU A 164 10.42 -15.43 5.09
CA GLU A 164 11.52 -14.74 4.39
C GLU A 164 11.37 -14.90 2.88
N CYS A 165 11.89 -13.95 2.13
CA CYS A 165 11.94 -13.96 0.68
C CYS A 165 12.53 -15.28 0.15
N PRO A 166 11.82 -16.04 -0.70
CA PRO A 166 12.33 -17.29 -1.23
C PRO A 166 13.41 -17.10 -2.30
N HIS A 167 13.32 -16.04 -3.12
CA HIS A 167 14.23 -15.81 -4.24
C HIS A 167 14.62 -14.33 -4.33
N TYR A 168 15.82 -14.02 -3.83
CA TYR A 168 16.35 -12.67 -3.89
C TYR A 168 16.83 -12.28 -5.28
N ILE A 169 16.53 -11.04 -5.67
CA ILE A 169 17.04 -10.38 -6.87
C ILE A 169 18.23 -9.54 -6.44
N MET A 170 19.38 -9.77 -7.07
CA MET A 170 20.61 -9.05 -6.75
C MET A 170 20.95 -8.02 -7.81
N ASN A 171 21.58 -6.92 -7.39
CA ASN A 171 22.20 -5.97 -8.31
C ASN A 171 23.58 -6.44 -8.77
N SER A 172 24.27 -5.65 -9.61
CA SER A 172 25.63 -5.94 -10.10
C SER A 172 26.69 -6.05 -9.01
N GLU A 173 26.43 -5.52 -7.82
CA GLU A 173 27.33 -5.51 -6.66
C GLU A 173 27.05 -6.68 -5.70
N GLY A 174 26.07 -7.55 -6.03
CA GLY A 174 25.67 -8.68 -5.19
C GLY A 174 24.76 -8.31 -4.01
N MET A 175 24.21 -7.12 -3.99
CA MET A 175 23.27 -6.66 -2.97
C MET A 175 21.85 -7.11 -3.29
N HIS A 176 21.08 -7.53 -2.29
CA HIS A 176 19.67 -7.81 -2.44
C HIS A 176 18.89 -6.52 -2.68
N VAL A 177 18.26 -6.39 -3.84
CA VAL A 177 17.45 -5.22 -4.25
C VAL A 177 16.03 -5.59 -4.64
N GLY A 178 15.66 -6.84 -4.51
CA GLY A 178 14.30 -7.31 -4.79
C GLY A 178 14.08 -8.75 -4.34
N CYS A 179 12.84 -9.17 -4.48
CA CYS A 179 12.37 -10.49 -4.13
C CYS A 179 11.33 -10.97 -5.14
N HIS A 180 11.42 -12.22 -5.55
CA HIS A 180 10.46 -12.92 -6.37
C HIS A 180 9.78 -14.03 -5.57
N PHE A 181 8.44 -14.09 -5.66
CA PHE A 181 7.60 -15.13 -5.09
C PHE A 181 6.98 -15.93 -6.24
N ASP A 182 7.31 -17.20 -6.37
CA ASP A 182 6.87 -18.08 -7.46
C ASP A 182 5.40 -18.46 -7.35
N GLN A 183 4.86 -18.50 -6.15
CA GLN A 183 3.49 -18.88 -5.92
C GLN A 183 2.95 -18.27 -4.64
N LEU A 184 1.98 -17.38 -4.79
CA LEU A 184 1.14 -16.93 -3.70
C LEU A 184 0.07 -18.00 -3.46
N GLY A 185 -0.24 -18.29 -2.21
CA GLY A 185 -1.34 -19.20 -1.82
C GLY A 185 -2.69 -18.78 -2.42
N GLU A 186 -3.70 -19.62 -2.27
CA GLU A 186 -5.07 -19.28 -2.69
C GLU A 186 -5.53 -17.98 -2.01
N PRO A 187 -6.18 -17.07 -2.76
CA PRO A 187 -6.62 -15.81 -2.21
C PRO A 187 -7.67 -16.02 -1.12
N GLN A 188 -7.40 -15.50 0.06
CA GLN A 188 -8.38 -15.42 1.13
C GLN A 188 -8.94 -14.00 1.16
N ASN A 189 -10.22 -13.86 1.42
CA ASN A 189 -10.99 -12.62 1.39
C ASN A 189 -10.19 -11.36 1.72
N MET A 190 -9.83 -10.57 0.70
CA MET A 190 -9.13 -9.28 0.81
C MET A 190 -7.83 -9.35 1.63
N ASP A 191 -6.91 -10.22 1.26
CA ASP A 191 -5.61 -10.36 1.92
C ASP A 191 -4.92 -9.02 2.11
N ASN A 192 -4.49 -8.79 3.35
CA ASN A 192 -3.62 -7.68 3.70
C ASN A 192 -2.19 -8.22 3.86
N TYR A 193 -1.29 -7.82 3.00
CA TYR A 193 0.10 -8.22 3.06
C TYR A 193 0.91 -7.24 3.89
N PHE A 194 1.61 -7.79 4.87
CA PHE A 194 2.54 -7.06 5.71
C PHE A 194 3.95 -7.30 5.19
N PHE A 195 4.76 -6.27 5.18
CA PHE A 195 6.14 -6.34 4.73
C PHE A 195 7.07 -5.67 5.72
N LEU A 196 8.23 -6.29 5.90
CA LEU A 196 9.34 -5.77 6.69
C LEU A 196 10.63 -5.98 5.90
N VAL A 197 11.36 -4.92 5.61
CA VAL A 197 12.72 -5.01 5.08
C VAL A 197 13.70 -4.74 6.19
N ASN A 198 14.42 -5.77 6.58
CA ASN A 198 15.51 -5.68 7.56
C ASN A 198 16.85 -5.48 6.83
N GLY A 199 17.84 -4.95 7.50
CA GLY A 199 19.19 -4.81 6.99
C GLY A 199 20.23 -5.27 8.01
N THR A 200 21.29 -5.91 7.54
CA THR A 200 22.43 -6.33 8.35
C THR A 200 23.72 -5.85 7.72
N SER A 201 24.71 -5.47 8.56
CA SER A 201 26.06 -5.13 8.15
C SER A 201 27.01 -5.43 9.32
N ARG A 202 28.26 -5.70 9.02
CA ARG A 202 29.31 -5.92 10.03
C ARG A 202 29.79 -4.59 10.65
N THR A 203 29.59 -3.50 9.93
CA THR A 203 30.16 -2.19 10.24
C THR A 203 29.18 -1.23 10.89
N ALA A 204 27.86 -1.47 10.72
CA ALA A 204 26.82 -0.57 11.21
C ALA A 204 25.50 -1.30 11.50
N ALA A 205 24.74 -0.81 12.46
CA ALA A 205 23.34 -1.18 12.62
C ALA A 205 22.52 -0.52 11.49
N ILE A 206 21.64 -1.30 10.85
CA ILE A 206 20.80 -0.85 9.74
C ILE A 206 19.37 -0.75 10.24
N PRO A 207 18.71 0.42 10.15
CA PRO A 207 17.33 0.55 10.54
C PRO A 207 16.42 -0.25 9.57
N PHE A 208 15.43 -0.95 10.14
CA PHE A 208 14.44 -1.66 9.33
C PHE A 208 13.45 -0.70 8.68
N LEU A 209 12.74 -1.19 7.66
CA LEU A 209 11.66 -0.48 6.97
C LEU A 209 10.40 -1.33 7.05
N ASP A 210 9.33 -0.79 7.64
CA ASP A 210 8.02 -1.42 7.73
C ASP A 210 6.94 -0.55 7.08
N PHE A 211 5.78 -1.15 6.81
CA PHE A 211 4.70 -0.50 6.07
C PHE A 211 3.36 -0.68 6.79
N VAL A 212 2.40 0.17 6.44
CA VAL A 212 0.98 -0.16 6.63
C VAL A 212 0.63 -1.36 5.75
N PRO A 213 -0.38 -2.17 6.12
CA PRO A 213 -0.74 -3.33 5.32
C PRO A 213 -1.08 -2.96 3.87
N PHE A 214 -0.50 -3.70 2.92
CA PHE A 214 -0.84 -3.58 1.52
C PHE A 214 -2.10 -4.41 1.25
N GLN A 215 -3.11 -3.77 0.71
CA GLN A 215 -4.29 -4.49 0.23
C GLN A 215 -3.92 -5.19 -1.08
N ALA A 216 -3.86 -6.53 -1.07
CA ALA A 216 -3.30 -7.31 -2.17
C ALA A 216 -3.96 -7.01 -3.52
N TYR A 217 -5.29 -6.82 -3.57
CA TYR A 217 -6.01 -6.44 -4.78
C TYR A 217 -5.62 -5.04 -5.33
N LYS A 218 -5.02 -4.17 -4.51
CA LYS A 218 -4.54 -2.86 -4.96
C LYS A 218 -3.13 -2.90 -5.56
N ILE A 219 -2.40 -3.97 -5.31
CA ILE A 219 -1.06 -4.17 -5.88
C ILE A 219 -1.06 -5.21 -7.00
N GLU A 220 -2.22 -5.65 -7.47
CA GLU A 220 -2.34 -6.55 -8.61
C GLU A 220 -2.18 -5.78 -9.92
N LYS A 221 -1.19 -6.18 -10.72
CA LYS A 221 -0.98 -5.76 -12.11
C LYS A 221 -1.61 -6.81 -13.01
N TYR A 222 -2.68 -6.44 -13.69
CA TYR A 222 -3.42 -7.36 -14.55
C TYR A 222 -2.67 -7.69 -15.84
N ASP A 223 -3.04 -8.82 -16.45
CA ASP A 223 -2.63 -9.14 -17.80
C ASP A 223 -3.37 -8.27 -18.82
N PRO A 224 -2.80 -8.10 -20.03
CA PRO A 224 -3.47 -7.35 -21.09
C PRO A 224 -4.81 -7.97 -21.46
N PRO A 225 -5.78 -7.16 -21.91
CA PRO A 225 -7.04 -7.67 -22.46
C PRO A 225 -6.81 -8.65 -23.63
N THR A 226 -7.60 -9.72 -23.67
CA THR A 226 -7.49 -10.78 -24.67
C THR A 226 -8.72 -10.85 -25.57
N ASN A 227 -8.70 -11.74 -26.60
CA ASN A 227 -9.81 -12.04 -27.49
C ASN A 227 -10.45 -10.80 -28.12
N ILE A 228 -9.60 -9.82 -28.51
CA ILE A 228 -10.07 -8.60 -29.14
C ILE A 228 -10.67 -8.94 -30.49
N THR A 229 -11.96 -8.67 -30.67
CA THR A 229 -12.71 -8.87 -31.93
C THR A 229 -13.31 -7.56 -32.38
N ILE A 230 -13.23 -7.31 -33.69
CA ILE A 230 -13.79 -6.10 -34.29
C ILE A 230 -14.73 -6.52 -35.44
N THR A 231 -16.00 -6.24 -35.25
CA THR A 231 -17.05 -6.49 -36.27
C THR A 231 -17.64 -5.16 -36.74
N TYR A 232 -18.29 -5.16 -37.92
CA TYR A 232 -18.89 -3.98 -38.47
C TYR A 232 -20.39 -4.20 -38.75
N ASN A 233 -21.19 -3.26 -38.23
CA ASN A 233 -22.60 -3.20 -38.57
C ASN A 233 -22.85 -1.87 -39.26
N ARG A 234 -23.21 -1.81 -40.51
CA ARG A 234 -23.55 -0.64 -41.36
C ARG A 234 -23.34 0.79 -40.75
N SER A 235 -23.33 0.95 -39.43
CA SER A 235 -23.22 2.23 -38.70
C SER A 235 -22.01 2.35 -37.75
N HIS A 236 -21.49 1.24 -37.23
CA HIS A 236 -20.41 1.26 -36.24
C HIS A 236 -19.47 0.07 -36.42
N HIS A 237 -18.20 0.25 -36.05
CA HIS A 237 -17.34 -0.84 -35.63
C HIS A 237 -17.69 -1.20 -34.17
N ILE A 238 -17.92 -2.48 -33.95
CA ILE A 238 -18.21 -3.04 -32.64
C ILE A 238 -16.94 -3.74 -32.20
N ILE A 239 -16.23 -3.15 -31.25
CA ILE A 239 -14.98 -3.68 -30.66
C ILE A 239 -15.33 -4.36 -29.35
N LYS A 240 -14.94 -5.63 -29.21
CA LYS A 240 -15.17 -6.42 -28.00
C LYS A 240 -13.86 -7.01 -27.54
N TRP A 241 -13.70 -7.20 -26.25
CA TRP A 241 -12.57 -7.88 -25.63
C TRP A 241 -12.97 -8.55 -24.33
N ASP A 242 -12.18 -9.52 -23.89
CA ASP A 242 -12.40 -10.24 -22.65
C ASP A 242 -11.63 -9.55 -21.49
N ASN A 243 -12.19 -9.67 -20.29
CA ASN A 243 -11.54 -9.25 -19.07
C ASN A 243 -10.33 -10.15 -18.79
N PRO A 244 -9.24 -9.63 -18.18
CA PRO A 244 -8.17 -10.48 -17.65
C PRO A 244 -8.68 -11.34 -16.50
N GLU A 245 -7.97 -12.42 -16.24
CA GLU A 245 -8.12 -13.14 -14.98
C GLU A 245 -7.70 -12.23 -13.82
N ILE A 246 -8.49 -12.20 -12.77
CA ILE A 246 -8.24 -11.45 -11.53
C ILE A 246 -8.13 -12.42 -10.36
N ARG A 247 -7.18 -12.15 -9.46
CA ARG A 247 -6.90 -13.01 -8.30
C ARG A 247 -8.09 -13.10 -7.32
N TYR A 248 -8.84 -12.02 -7.16
CA TYR A 248 -9.95 -11.92 -6.21
C TYR A 248 -11.29 -11.94 -6.93
N ASP A 249 -12.31 -12.51 -6.29
CA ASP A 249 -13.69 -12.48 -6.81
C ASP A 249 -14.26 -11.06 -6.71
N LEU A 250 -13.86 -10.23 -7.65
CA LEU A 250 -14.28 -8.83 -7.76
C LEU A 250 -15.13 -8.63 -9.02
N SER A 251 -16.10 -7.73 -8.93
CA SER A 251 -16.89 -7.33 -10.09
C SER A 251 -16.00 -6.72 -11.18
N SER A 252 -16.32 -6.98 -12.46
CA SER A 252 -15.65 -6.37 -13.62
C SER A 252 -15.63 -4.83 -13.59
N TYR A 253 -16.53 -4.19 -12.84
CA TYR A 253 -16.53 -2.73 -12.65
C TYR A 253 -15.30 -2.16 -11.95
N VAL A 254 -14.48 -2.99 -11.28
CA VAL A 254 -13.20 -2.55 -10.69
C VAL A 254 -12.11 -2.38 -11.75
N LEU A 255 -12.30 -2.93 -12.95
CA LEU A 255 -11.39 -2.79 -14.07
C LEU A 255 -11.58 -1.43 -14.75
N TYR A 256 -10.47 -0.81 -15.10
CA TYR A 256 -10.43 0.48 -15.78
C TYR A 256 -9.55 0.37 -17.02
N TYR A 257 -10.17 0.52 -18.19
CA TYR A 257 -9.53 0.35 -19.49
C TYR A 257 -9.10 1.67 -20.07
N GLU A 258 -7.94 1.67 -20.73
CA GLU A 258 -7.50 2.68 -21.67
C GLU A 258 -7.46 2.06 -23.06
N LEU A 259 -8.21 2.66 -23.99
CA LEU A 259 -8.31 2.25 -25.39
C LEU A 259 -7.53 3.25 -26.25
N ASP A 260 -6.56 2.76 -27.01
CA ASP A 260 -5.78 3.55 -27.97
C ASP A 260 -6.25 3.21 -29.39
N ILE A 261 -6.83 4.20 -30.05
CA ILE A 261 -7.38 4.09 -31.40
C ILE A 261 -6.65 5.08 -32.31
N GLN A 262 -5.92 4.56 -33.31
CA GLN A 262 -5.17 5.36 -34.26
C GLN A 262 -5.71 5.14 -35.67
N ARG A 263 -5.86 6.22 -36.46
CA ARG A 263 -6.31 6.18 -37.84
C ARG A 263 -5.13 6.39 -38.76
N ALA A 264 -5.05 5.59 -39.83
CA ALA A 264 -4.03 5.78 -40.85
C ALA A 264 -4.23 7.13 -41.59
N GLY A 265 -3.13 7.83 -41.81
CA GLY A 265 -3.13 9.10 -42.54
C GLY A 265 -3.64 10.32 -41.77
N SER A 266 -3.98 10.17 -40.52
CA SER A 266 -4.30 11.29 -39.63
C SER A 266 -3.05 11.72 -38.87
N SER A 267 -2.52 12.91 -39.14
CA SER A 267 -1.55 13.57 -38.24
C SER A 267 -2.20 14.06 -36.95
N SER A 268 -3.49 13.83 -36.80
CA SER A 268 -4.30 14.18 -35.67
C SER A 268 -4.16 13.15 -34.55
N LYS A 269 -3.97 13.68 -33.36
CA LYS A 269 -3.79 13.03 -32.05
C LYS A 269 -4.49 11.68 -31.91
N THR A 270 -3.73 10.68 -31.46
CA THR A 270 -4.21 9.43 -30.90
C THR A 270 -5.42 9.69 -29.99
N LYS A 271 -6.54 9.01 -30.24
CA LYS A 271 -7.71 9.12 -29.37
C LYS A 271 -7.60 8.10 -28.26
N HIS A 272 -7.27 8.56 -27.06
CA HIS A 272 -7.38 7.75 -25.85
C HIS A 272 -8.80 7.83 -25.32
N VAL A 273 -9.39 6.67 -25.10
CA VAL A 273 -10.73 6.52 -24.50
C VAL A 273 -10.61 5.72 -23.23
N PHE A 274 -11.25 6.19 -22.18
CA PHE A 274 -11.26 5.50 -20.89
C PHE A 274 -12.66 4.99 -20.59
N GLN A 275 -12.75 3.73 -20.14
CA GLN A 275 -14.04 3.15 -19.70
C GLN A 275 -13.86 2.16 -18.56
N ARG A 276 -14.93 1.97 -17.79
CA ARG A 276 -15.03 0.91 -16.80
C ARG A 276 -15.21 -0.45 -17.46
N GLY A 277 -14.71 -1.49 -16.81
CA GLY A 277 -14.96 -2.85 -17.24
C GLY A 277 -16.44 -3.20 -17.22
N GLN A 278 -16.82 -4.07 -18.12
CA GLN A 278 -18.15 -4.62 -18.31
C GLN A 278 -18.02 -6.12 -18.61
N ASP A 279 -19.12 -6.82 -18.61
CA ASP A 279 -19.19 -8.21 -19.04
C ASP A 279 -20.42 -8.40 -19.93
N PRO A 280 -20.23 -8.49 -21.26
CA PRO A 280 -18.97 -8.34 -22.03
C PRO A 280 -18.53 -6.87 -22.19
N ASN A 281 -17.22 -6.65 -22.40
CA ASN A 281 -16.70 -5.33 -22.75
C ASN A 281 -17.02 -5.00 -24.21
N VAL A 282 -17.58 -3.82 -24.45
CA VAL A 282 -17.94 -3.35 -25.78
C VAL A 282 -17.62 -1.87 -25.95
N TYR A 283 -16.99 -1.51 -27.07
CA TYR A 283 -16.86 -0.13 -27.51
C TYR A 283 -17.41 0.04 -28.91
N LEU A 284 -18.30 1.04 -29.09
CA LEU A 284 -18.91 1.35 -30.38
C LEU A 284 -18.23 2.56 -31.02
N MET A 285 -17.53 2.34 -32.15
CA MET A 285 -16.90 3.41 -32.89
C MET A 285 -17.77 3.78 -34.11
N PRO A 286 -18.25 5.05 -34.22
CA PRO A 286 -19.14 5.47 -35.31
C PRO A 286 -18.54 5.29 -36.71
N SER A 287 -19.38 4.96 -37.68
CA SER A 287 -19.01 4.56 -39.03
C SER A 287 -18.41 5.65 -39.92
N SER A 288 -18.63 6.93 -39.63
CA SER A 288 -17.94 8.03 -40.35
C SER A 288 -16.41 7.94 -40.25
N ALA A 289 -15.94 7.20 -39.26
CA ALA A 289 -14.56 6.86 -39.05
C ALA A 289 -14.17 5.46 -39.56
N ALA A 290 -15.14 4.67 -40.01
CA ALA A 290 -15.07 3.23 -40.19
C ALA A 290 -14.36 2.79 -41.47
N ARG A 291 -14.27 3.65 -42.49
CA ARG A 291 -13.68 3.32 -43.77
C ARG A 291 -12.18 3.58 -43.88
N VAL A 292 -11.57 4.08 -42.83
CA VAL A 292 -10.14 4.37 -42.80
C VAL A 292 -9.43 3.26 -42.01
N GLU A 293 -8.37 2.71 -42.60
CA GLU A 293 -7.53 1.74 -41.86
C GLU A 293 -7.16 2.32 -40.53
N SER A 294 -7.40 1.56 -39.48
CA SER A 294 -7.23 1.98 -38.10
C SER A 294 -6.58 0.87 -37.26
N THR A 295 -5.94 1.23 -36.18
CA THR A 295 -5.41 0.29 -35.18
C THR A 295 -6.14 0.45 -33.88
N PHE A 296 -6.26 -0.64 -33.15
CA PHE A 296 -6.80 -0.69 -31.80
C PHE A 296 -5.88 -1.51 -30.91
N ARG A 297 -5.63 -1.02 -29.71
CA ARG A 297 -5.06 -1.76 -28.60
C ARG A 297 -5.64 -1.24 -27.30
N ALA A 298 -5.62 -2.07 -26.27
CA ALA A 298 -6.15 -1.72 -24.97
C ALA A 298 -5.20 -2.14 -23.85
N ARG A 299 -5.27 -1.47 -22.72
CA ARG A 299 -4.65 -1.88 -21.46
C ARG A 299 -5.60 -1.66 -20.30
N VAL A 300 -5.33 -2.29 -19.17
CA VAL A 300 -6.24 -2.33 -18.04
C VAL A 300 -5.50 -2.14 -16.73
N ARG A 301 -6.16 -1.58 -15.73
CA ARG A 301 -5.70 -1.48 -14.35
C ARG A 301 -6.86 -1.62 -13.36
N TYR A 302 -6.54 -1.82 -12.10
CA TYR A 302 -7.51 -1.62 -11.03
C TYR A 302 -7.85 -0.14 -10.92
N VAL A 303 -9.12 0.18 -10.70
CA VAL A 303 -9.62 1.56 -10.74
C VAL A 303 -8.99 2.50 -9.73
N TYR A 304 -8.53 1.96 -8.60
CA TYR A 304 -7.93 2.75 -7.51
C TYR A 304 -6.40 2.59 -7.39
N ASN A 305 -5.72 2.04 -8.42
CA ASN A 305 -4.26 2.03 -8.49
C ASN A 305 -3.78 2.61 -9.83
N ASP A 306 -2.47 2.77 -9.99
CA ASP A 306 -1.84 3.24 -11.23
C ASP A 306 -1.00 2.15 -11.92
N LEU A 307 -1.22 0.87 -11.55
CA LEU A 307 -0.52 -0.29 -12.11
C LEU A 307 -1.20 -0.74 -13.41
N TRP A 308 -0.85 -0.11 -14.52
CA TRP A 308 -1.33 -0.51 -15.83
C TRP A 308 -0.74 -1.86 -16.27
N SER A 309 -1.59 -2.68 -16.92
CA SER A 309 -1.11 -3.83 -17.70
C SER A 309 -0.22 -3.38 -18.84
N GLU A 310 0.48 -4.31 -19.46
CA GLU A 310 1.03 -4.07 -20.79
C GLU A 310 -0.11 -3.81 -21.80
N TRP A 311 0.23 -3.21 -22.93
CA TRP A 311 -0.72 -3.05 -24.01
C TRP A 311 -1.04 -4.41 -24.64
N SER A 312 -2.31 -4.64 -25.00
CA SER A 312 -2.67 -5.79 -25.82
C SER A 312 -1.98 -5.74 -27.19
N PRO A 313 -1.90 -6.87 -27.91
CA PRO A 313 -1.51 -6.87 -29.30
C PRO A 313 -2.36 -5.88 -30.10
N THR A 314 -1.73 -5.21 -31.07
CA THR A 314 -2.43 -4.24 -31.94
C THR A 314 -3.27 -4.98 -32.98
N VAL A 315 -4.56 -4.62 -33.06
CA VAL A 315 -5.50 -5.15 -34.05
C VAL A 315 -5.75 -4.11 -35.13
N LEU A 316 -5.59 -4.51 -36.40
CA LEU A 316 -5.87 -3.70 -37.57
C LEU A 316 -7.31 -3.90 -38.00
N PHE A 317 -8.00 -2.82 -38.41
CA PHE A 317 -9.36 -2.87 -38.93
C PHE A 317 -9.67 -1.70 -39.88
N GLY A 318 -10.77 -1.76 -40.60
CA GLY A 318 -11.14 -0.79 -41.63
C GLY A 318 -10.59 -1.16 -43.00
N GLU A 319 -10.83 -0.30 -43.99
CA GLU A 319 -10.41 -0.49 -45.37
C GLU A 319 -9.14 0.34 -45.66
N ARG A 320 -8.18 -0.24 -46.37
CA ARG A 320 -7.06 0.56 -46.92
C ARG A 320 -7.60 1.57 -47.90
N PRO A 321 -7.18 2.83 -47.88
CA PRO A 321 -7.46 3.79 -48.94
C PRO A 321 -6.98 3.18 -50.25
N ARG A 322 -7.89 2.97 -51.23
CA ARG A 322 -7.46 2.58 -52.58
C ARG A 322 -6.51 3.63 -53.11
N PRO A 323 -5.34 3.26 -53.68
CA PRO A 323 -4.46 4.21 -54.32
C PRO A 323 -5.33 5.00 -55.33
N ARG A 324 -5.28 6.32 -55.29
CA ARG A 324 -5.93 7.13 -56.33
C ARG A 324 -5.36 6.66 -57.66
N ALA A 325 -6.19 6.04 -58.51
CA ALA A 325 -5.82 5.78 -59.87
C ALA A 325 -5.38 7.10 -60.46
N HIS A 326 -4.14 7.20 -60.86
CA HIS A 326 -3.66 8.36 -61.62
C HIS A 326 -4.59 8.44 -62.83
N ALA A 327 -5.39 9.51 -62.93
CA ALA A 327 -6.13 9.82 -64.12
C ALA A 327 -5.12 9.80 -65.27
N PRO A 328 -5.43 9.06 -66.40
CA PRO A 328 -4.54 9.04 -67.53
C PRO A 328 -4.36 10.50 -67.99
N ARG A 329 -3.12 10.97 -68.03
CA ARG A 329 -2.81 12.27 -68.68
C ARG A 329 -3.34 12.18 -70.10
N THR A 330 -4.42 12.87 -70.40
CA THR A 330 -4.89 13.09 -71.78
C THR A 330 -3.76 13.84 -72.47
N ARG A 331 -3.08 13.12 -73.37
CA ARG A 331 -2.09 13.68 -74.28
C ARG A 331 -2.88 14.53 -75.28
N THR A 332 -2.85 15.83 -75.11
CA THR A 332 -3.30 16.76 -76.11
C THR A 332 -2.26 16.72 -77.23
N ASP A 333 -2.53 15.88 -78.25
CA ASP A 333 -1.77 15.93 -79.50
C ASP A 333 -2.07 17.27 -80.15
N GLY A 334 -1.09 18.16 -80.12
CA GLY A 334 -1.09 19.44 -80.88
C GLY A 334 -1.01 19.13 -82.33
N TRP A 335 -2.11 19.40 -83.08
CA TRP A 335 -2.07 19.44 -84.51
C TRP A 335 -1.20 20.57 -85.02
N ILE A 336 0.00 20.24 -85.55
CA ILE A 336 0.84 21.16 -86.32
C ILE A 336 0.18 21.30 -87.70
N ARG A 337 -0.42 22.45 -87.97
CA ARG A 337 -0.83 22.86 -89.31
C ARG A 337 0.41 23.06 -90.17
N ALA A 338 0.63 22.16 -91.16
CA ALA A 338 1.57 22.38 -92.25
C ALA A 338 1.05 23.48 -93.13
N GLY A 339 1.86 24.55 -93.23
CA GLY A 339 1.60 25.67 -94.16
C GLY A 339 1.83 25.22 -95.62
N LEU A 340 0.93 25.56 -96.50
CA LEU A 340 0.99 25.44 -97.97
C LEU A 340 1.93 26.55 -98.48
N PRO A 341 2.74 26.29 -99.56
CA PRO A 341 3.55 27.31 -100.20
C PRO A 341 2.69 28.12 -101.18
N PRO A 342 3.02 29.38 -101.57
CA PRO A 342 2.30 30.23 -102.49
C PRO A 342 2.51 29.78 -103.94
N PRO A 343 1.54 29.99 -104.82
CA PRO A 343 1.63 29.73 -106.30
C PRO A 343 2.43 30.81 -107.00
N PRO A 344 2.80 30.55 -108.31
CA PRO A 344 3.91 31.23 -109.04
C PRO A 344 3.65 32.68 -109.47
#